data_7c8f9fc1f8675fa1c6676abe51a8efd2
#
_entry.id   7c8f9fc1f8675fa1c6676abe51a8efd2
#
_cell.length_a   1.000
_cell.length_b   1.000
_cell.length_c   1.000
_cell.angle_alpha   90.00
_cell.angle_beta   90.00
_cell.angle_gamma   90.00
#
_symmetry.space_group_name_H-M   'P 1'
#
loop_
_entity.id
_entity.type
_entity.pdbx_description
1 polymer ?
#
loop_
_entity_poly.entity_id
_entity_poly.type
_entity_poly.pdbx_seq_one_letter_code
_entity_poly.pdbx_strand_id
1 'polypeptide(L)'
;MAMDVVDYEIFGSEMQYVEVELDPGEAAVGEAGVMMYMQDGIQMDTIFGDGSQQGGFFGKLMGAGKRLLTGEGLFTTVFHNESQGKKRVAFAAPYPGKIIPMNLSQLGGTLICQKDSFLCAAKGVALGIAFQKKLGVGLFGGEGFIMQKLEGDGMAFVHAGGTLMERTLAPGESLRVDKIGRASCRERV
;
A
#
# COMPACT_ATOMS: atom_id res chain seq x y z
N MET A 1 11.81 15.35 0.41
CA MET A 1 11.31 15.39 -0.97
C MET A 1 9.82 15.55 -0.89
N ALA A 2 9.24 16.46 -1.69
CA ALA A 2 7.80 16.52 -1.84
C ALA A 2 7.35 15.19 -2.48
N MET A 3 6.26 14.63 -2.02
CA MET A 3 5.66 13.45 -2.63
C MET A 3 4.90 13.83 -3.89
N ASP A 4 4.80 12.89 -4.81
CA ASP A 4 4.00 13.07 -6.01
C ASP A 4 2.51 13.20 -5.61
N VAL A 5 1.83 14.19 -6.15
CA VAL A 5 0.39 14.39 -5.99
C VAL A 5 -0.27 13.73 -7.20
N VAL A 6 -0.88 12.59 -6.98
CA VAL A 6 -1.46 11.81 -8.07
C VAL A 6 -2.95 12.03 -8.18
N ASP A 7 -3.43 12.22 -9.40
CA ASP A 7 -4.84 12.17 -9.73
C ASP A 7 -5.28 10.71 -9.88
N TYR A 8 -6.52 10.40 -9.49
CA TYR A 8 -7.02 9.03 -9.54
C TYR A 8 -8.53 8.95 -9.76
N GLU A 9 -8.98 7.80 -10.24
CA GLU A 9 -10.39 7.45 -10.33
C GLU A 9 -10.61 5.98 -9.93
N ILE A 10 -11.68 5.72 -9.17
CA ILE A 10 -12.04 4.37 -8.72
C ILE A 10 -13.23 3.89 -9.52
N PHE A 11 -13.08 2.71 -10.13
CA PHE A 11 -14.08 2.07 -10.97
C PHE A 11 -14.59 0.77 -10.35
N GLY A 12 -15.82 0.41 -10.74
CA GLY A 12 -16.45 -0.81 -10.32
C GLY A 12 -17.26 -0.68 -9.03
N SER A 13 -18.10 -1.68 -8.78
CA SER A 13 -18.98 -1.73 -7.61
C SER A 13 -18.56 -2.79 -6.59
N GLU A 14 -18.53 -4.06 -6.97
CA GLU A 14 -18.17 -5.19 -6.09
C GLU A 14 -16.70 -5.55 -6.21
N MET A 15 -16.19 -5.57 -7.44
CA MET A 15 -14.76 -5.66 -7.75
C MET A 15 -14.31 -4.30 -8.23
N GLN A 16 -13.44 -3.65 -7.47
CA GLN A 16 -12.96 -2.30 -7.78
C GLN A 16 -11.51 -2.33 -8.29
N TYR A 17 -11.20 -1.39 -9.15
CA TYR A 17 -9.83 -1.00 -9.45
C TYR A 17 -9.68 0.51 -9.36
N VAL A 18 -8.49 0.97 -9.06
CA VAL A 18 -8.12 2.39 -9.09
C VAL A 18 -7.20 2.63 -10.28
N GLU A 19 -7.53 3.64 -11.06
CA GLU A 19 -6.68 4.18 -12.11
C GLU A 19 -5.98 5.41 -11.57
N VAL A 20 -4.66 5.41 -11.62
CA VAL A 20 -3.80 6.52 -11.16
C VAL A 20 -3.22 7.19 -12.39
N GLU A 21 -3.42 8.50 -12.50
CA GLU A 21 -2.83 9.33 -13.55
C GLU A 21 -1.51 9.91 -13.04
N LEU A 22 -0.46 9.74 -13.82
CA LEU A 22 0.90 10.17 -13.52
C LEU A 22 1.33 11.24 -14.52
N ASP A 23 1.72 12.40 -14.03
CA ASP A 23 2.37 13.43 -14.82
C ASP A 23 3.78 12.97 -15.27
N PRO A 24 4.38 13.62 -16.28
CA PRO A 24 5.75 13.30 -16.69
C PRO A 24 6.73 13.35 -15.52
N GLY A 25 7.42 12.25 -15.25
CA GLY A 25 8.36 12.10 -14.15
C GLY A 25 7.76 11.65 -12.81
N GLU A 26 6.44 11.60 -12.68
CA GLU A 26 5.78 11.05 -11.50
C GLU A 26 5.79 9.52 -11.49
N ALA A 27 5.55 8.96 -10.32
CA ALA A 27 5.47 7.53 -10.16
C ALA A 27 4.47 7.08 -9.08
N ALA A 28 3.98 5.87 -9.23
CA ALA A 28 3.23 5.14 -8.22
C ALA A 28 4.00 3.90 -7.75
N VAL A 29 3.72 3.47 -6.53
CA VAL A 29 4.24 2.24 -5.94
C VAL A 29 3.07 1.30 -5.72
N GLY A 30 3.15 0.07 -6.21
CA GLY A 30 2.11 -0.95 -6.05
C GLY A 30 2.62 -2.19 -5.34
N GLU A 31 1.70 -2.90 -4.67
CA GLU A 31 1.96 -4.26 -4.19
C GLU A 31 2.24 -5.18 -5.39
N ALA A 32 3.03 -6.22 -5.17
CA ALA A 32 3.31 -7.18 -6.23
C ALA A 32 2.03 -7.90 -6.69
N GLY A 33 1.81 -7.93 -8.02
CA GLY A 33 0.69 -8.64 -8.62
C GLY A 33 -0.66 -7.89 -8.65
N VAL A 34 -0.73 -6.65 -8.19
CA VAL A 34 -1.99 -5.86 -8.19
C VAL A 34 -2.17 -5.01 -9.45
N MET A 35 -1.13 -4.83 -10.26
CA MET A 35 -1.22 -4.08 -11.50
C MET A 35 -2.17 -4.79 -12.48
N MET A 36 -3.18 -4.06 -12.95
CA MET A 36 -4.16 -4.54 -13.93
C MET A 36 -3.74 -4.22 -15.35
N TYR A 37 -3.39 -2.96 -15.59
CA TYR A 37 -2.82 -2.48 -16.85
C TYR A 37 -2.01 -1.20 -16.63
N MET A 38 -1.17 -0.88 -17.59
CA MET A 38 -0.48 0.40 -17.70
C MET A 38 -0.42 0.85 -19.15
N GLN A 39 -0.43 2.16 -19.37
CA GLN A 39 -0.27 2.74 -20.69
C GLN A 39 1.19 2.70 -21.15
N ASP A 40 1.39 2.68 -22.45
CA ASP A 40 2.72 2.79 -23.05
C ASP A 40 3.43 4.08 -22.61
N GLY A 41 4.72 3.98 -22.29
CA GLY A 41 5.53 5.06 -21.70
C GLY A 41 5.64 5.02 -20.19
N ILE A 42 4.94 4.10 -19.50
CA ILE A 42 5.20 3.78 -18.10
C ILE A 42 6.22 2.64 -18.02
N GLN A 43 7.29 2.86 -17.26
CA GLN A 43 8.29 1.85 -16.93
C GLN A 43 7.98 1.21 -15.58
N MET A 44 8.23 -0.08 -15.47
CA MET A 44 7.97 -0.87 -14.29
C MET A 44 9.26 -1.44 -13.73
N ASP A 45 9.59 -1.08 -12.50
CA ASP A 45 10.77 -1.58 -11.78
C ASP A 45 10.35 -2.25 -10.47
N THR A 46 10.74 -3.51 -10.31
CA THR A 46 10.53 -4.20 -9.02
C THR A 46 11.65 -3.83 -8.06
N ILE A 47 11.26 -3.33 -6.90
CA ILE A 47 12.18 -2.96 -5.83
C ILE A 47 11.96 -3.83 -4.60
N PHE A 48 13.09 -4.17 -3.95
CA PHE A 48 13.08 -4.82 -2.65
C PHE A 48 13.12 -3.74 -1.57
N GLY A 49 12.06 -3.60 -0.78
CA GLY A 49 11.99 -2.62 0.31
C GLY A 49 10.96 -1.53 0.08
N ASP A 50 11.04 -0.48 0.88
CA ASP A 50 10.04 0.60 0.97
C ASP A 50 10.13 1.68 -0.13
N GLY A 51 11.03 1.53 -1.09
CA GLY A 51 11.18 2.52 -2.16
C GLY A 51 11.73 3.89 -1.73
N SER A 52 11.93 4.13 -0.44
CA SER A 52 12.34 5.42 0.10
C SER A 52 13.84 5.72 -0.08
N GLN A 53 14.66 4.74 -0.42
CA GLN A 53 16.10 4.93 -0.60
C GLN A 53 16.45 5.22 -2.06
N GLN A 54 16.66 6.49 -2.35
CA GLN A 54 17.44 6.95 -3.50
C GLN A 54 18.93 6.69 -3.24
N GLY A 55 19.33 5.46 -3.39
CA GLY A 55 20.72 5.06 -3.47
C GLY A 55 20.90 4.25 -4.73
N GLY A 56 21.92 4.59 -5.56
CA GLY A 56 22.21 3.84 -6.78
C GLY A 56 22.27 2.33 -6.54
N PHE A 57 22.27 1.56 -7.60
CA PHE A 57 22.22 0.09 -7.67
C PHE A 57 23.01 -0.66 -6.56
N PHE A 58 24.07 -0.10 -6.01
CA PHE A 58 24.90 -0.67 -4.94
C PHE A 58 24.33 -0.50 -3.52
N GLY A 59 23.62 0.58 -3.21
CA GLY A 59 22.97 0.76 -1.90
C GLY A 59 21.79 -0.19 -1.68
N LYS A 60 21.13 -0.61 -2.77
CA LYS A 60 20.03 -1.56 -2.76
C LYS A 60 20.46 -2.99 -2.35
N LEU A 61 21.67 -3.40 -2.70
CA LEU A 61 22.18 -4.75 -2.43
C LEU A 61 22.49 -4.99 -0.94
N MET A 62 22.98 -3.97 -0.22
CA MET A 62 23.31 -4.10 1.21
C MET A 62 22.07 -4.04 2.12
N GLY A 63 21.02 -3.31 1.73
CA GLY A 63 19.75 -3.30 2.47
C GLY A 63 18.94 -4.61 2.34
N ALA A 64 19.02 -5.25 1.18
CA ALA A 64 18.33 -6.53 0.89
C ALA A 64 18.89 -7.69 1.73
N GLY A 65 20.18 -7.70 2.03
CA GLY A 65 20.81 -8.79 2.79
C GLY A 65 20.29 -8.94 4.23
N LYS A 66 19.91 -7.86 4.89
CA LYS A 66 19.32 -7.93 6.25
C LYS A 66 17.87 -8.36 6.27
N ARG A 67 17.11 -8.14 5.20
CA ARG A 67 15.68 -8.46 5.09
C ARG A 67 15.43 -9.87 4.55
N LEU A 68 16.34 -10.40 3.76
CA LEU A 68 16.34 -11.82 3.35
C LEU A 68 16.47 -12.79 4.53
N LEU A 69 17.08 -12.37 5.64
CA LEU A 69 17.22 -13.18 6.85
C LEU A 69 15.93 -13.30 7.68
N THR A 70 14.94 -12.42 7.47
CA THR A 70 13.65 -12.48 8.16
C THR A 70 12.57 -13.23 7.37
N GLY A 71 12.85 -13.64 6.14
CA GLY A 71 11.96 -14.50 5.33
C GLY A 71 10.72 -13.82 4.76
N GLU A 72 10.55 -12.51 4.94
CA GLU A 72 9.37 -11.78 4.47
C GLU A 72 9.79 -10.41 3.91
N GLY A 73 10.13 -10.40 2.62
CA GLY A 73 10.40 -9.19 1.87
C GLY A 73 9.08 -8.52 1.46
N LEU A 74 8.95 -7.23 1.70
CA LEU A 74 7.96 -6.43 1.00
C LEU A 74 8.44 -6.26 -0.44
N PHE A 75 7.76 -6.93 -1.36
CA PHE A 75 8.00 -6.76 -2.78
C PHE A 75 7.07 -5.67 -3.29
N THR A 76 7.62 -4.56 -3.70
CA THR A 76 6.87 -3.48 -4.31
C THR A 76 7.38 -3.21 -5.71
N THR A 77 6.48 -2.77 -6.56
CA THR A 77 6.79 -2.37 -7.93
C THR A 77 6.57 -0.88 -8.07
N VAL A 78 7.55 -0.18 -8.63
CA VAL A 78 7.43 1.24 -8.98
C VAL A 78 7.02 1.34 -10.45
N PHE A 79 6.04 2.16 -10.71
CA PHE A 79 5.52 2.50 -12.04
C PHE A 79 5.85 3.97 -12.30
N HIS A 80 6.78 4.22 -13.20
CA HIS A 80 7.32 5.53 -13.47
C HIS A 80 6.92 6.02 -14.86
N ASN A 81 6.33 7.22 -14.96
CA ASN A 81 6.01 7.83 -16.24
C ASN A 81 7.25 8.51 -16.84
N GLU A 82 7.87 7.88 -17.84
CA GLU A 82 9.00 8.42 -18.58
C GLU A 82 8.61 9.18 -19.86
N SER A 83 7.31 9.25 -20.14
CA SER A 83 6.80 9.95 -21.33
C SER A 83 6.73 11.46 -21.12
N GLN A 84 6.44 12.21 -22.19
CA GLN A 84 6.26 13.67 -22.15
C GLN A 84 4.81 14.09 -21.83
N GLY A 85 3.89 13.14 -21.68
CA GLY A 85 2.48 13.39 -21.40
C GLY A 85 1.99 12.60 -20.20
N LYS A 86 0.79 12.93 -19.74
CA LYS A 86 0.11 12.17 -18.68
C LYS A 86 -0.12 10.73 -19.11
N LYS A 87 0.09 9.80 -18.19
CA LYS A 87 -0.09 8.36 -18.39
C LYS A 87 -0.82 7.74 -17.23
N ARG A 88 -1.49 6.62 -17.48
CA ARG A 88 -2.32 5.96 -16.47
C ARG A 88 -1.88 4.54 -16.21
N VAL A 89 -1.89 4.18 -14.94
CA VAL A 89 -1.69 2.81 -14.45
C VAL A 89 -2.84 2.42 -13.56
N ALA A 90 -3.37 1.22 -13.73
CA ALA A 90 -4.49 0.72 -12.96
C ALA A 90 -4.08 -0.43 -12.03
N PHE A 91 -4.62 -0.39 -10.82
CA PHE A 91 -4.40 -1.39 -9.79
C PHE A 91 -5.74 -1.99 -9.37
N ALA A 92 -5.87 -3.31 -9.48
CA ALA A 92 -7.12 -4.02 -9.20
C ALA A 92 -7.14 -4.63 -7.81
N ALA A 93 -8.28 -4.53 -7.15
CA ALA A 93 -8.53 -5.25 -5.91
C ALA A 93 -8.51 -6.76 -6.16
N PRO A 94 -7.83 -7.56 -5.32
CA PRO A 94 -7.65 -9.00 -5.55
C PRO A 94 -8.91 -9.83 -5.29
N TYR A 95 -9.93 -9.26 -4.64
CA TYR A 95 -11.22 -9.91 -4.33
C TYR A 95 -12.30 -8.86 -4.09
N PRO A 96 -13.59 -9.25 -4.01
CA PRO A 96 -14.70 -8.32 -3.79
C PRO A 96 -14.53 -7.49 -2.53
N GLY A 97 -14.76 -6.18 -2.66
CA GLY A 97 -14.62 -5.20 -1.59
C GLY A 97 -14.53 -3.77 -2.10
N LYS A 98 -13.98 -2.91 -1.28
CA LYS A 98 -13.86 -1.47 -1.58
C LYS A 98 -12.42 -1.02 -1.52
N ILE A 99 -12.04 -0.18 -2.48
CA ILE A 99 -10.78 0.58 -2.44
C ILE A 99 -11.03 1.88 -1.69
N ILE A 100 -10.20 2.15 -0.70
CA ILE A 100 -10.32 3.33 0.17
C ILE A 100 -9.10 4.21 -0.08
N PRO A 101 -9.30 5.42 -0.64
CA PRO A 101 -8.23 6.40 -0.76
C PRO A 101 -7.92 7.00 0.62
N MET A 102 -6.66 6.98 0.99
CA MET A 102 -6.15 7.43 2.29
C MET A 102 -5.12 8.53 2.09
N ASN A 103 -5.50 9.76 2.40
CA ASN A 103 -4.55 10.87 2.41
C ASN A 103 -3.77 10.83 3.72
N LEU A 104 -2.50 10.44 3.66
CA LEU A 104 -1.66 10.25 4.84
C LEU A 104 -1.42 11.55 5.61
N SER A 105 -1.36 12.70 4.92
CA SER A 105 -1.20 13.99 5.60
C SER A 105 -2.38 14.30 6.56
N GLN A 106 -3.59 13.87 6.20
CA GLN A 106 -4.77 14.01 7.04
C GLN A 106 -4.84 12.97 8.18
N LEU A 107 -3.98 11.96 8.12
CA LEU A 107 -3.90 10.88 9.11
C LEU A 107 -2.71 11.05 10.09
N GLY A 108 -2.09 12.24 10.09
CA GLY A 108 -0.88 12.47 10.89
C GLY A 108 0.36 11.79 10.33
N GLY A 109 0.37 11.50 9.02
CA GLY A 109 1.54 10.95 8.31
C GLY A 109 1.74 9.45 8.45
N THR A 110 0.85 8.73 9.13
CA THR A 110 1.02 7.29 9.36
C THR A 110 -0.31 6.54 9.24
N LEU A 111 -0.27 5.42 8.53
CA LEU A 111 -1.36 4.44 8.49
C LEU A 111 -0.80 3.05 8.79
N ILE A 112 -1.46 2.32 9.68
CA ILE A 112 -1.17 0.90 9.93
C ILE A 112 -2.32 0.08 9.36
N CYS A 113 -2.01 -0.86 8.48
CA CYS A 113 -2.98 -1.76 7.86
C CYS A 113 -2.46 -3.20 7.83
N GLN A 114 -3.34 -4.16 7.60
CA GLN A 114 -2.92 -5.54 7.39
C GLN A 114 -2.15 -5.64 6.05
N LYS A 115 -1.15 -6.53 5.97
CA LYS A 115 -0.26 -6.70 4.81
C LYS A 115 -1.02 -6.69 3.48
N ASP A 116 -1.98 -7.54 3.31
CA ASP A 116 -2.69 -7.68 2.03
C ASP A 116 -3.79 -6.60 1.79
N SER A 117 -3.86 -5.58 2.64
CA SER A 117 -4.77 -4.45 2.44
C SER A 117 -4.13 -3.33 1.62
N PHE A 118 -2.82 -3.24 1.55
CA PHE A 118 -2.15 -2.26 0.70
C PHE A 118 -2.34 -2.62 -0.77
N LEU A 119 -2.70 -1.64 -1.59
CA LEU A 119 -2.86 -1.79 -3.02
C LEU A 119 -1.78 -1.00 -3.77
N CYS A 120 -1.81 0.31 -3.63
CA CYS A 120 -0.82 1.20 -4.23
C CYS A 120 -0.74 2.52 -3.48
N ALA A 121 0.28 3.32 -3.79
CA ALA A 121 0.46 4.67 -3.24
C ALA A 121 1.23 5.56 -4.23
N ALA A 122 1.16 6.87 -4.03
CA ALA A 122 2.07 7.80 -4.67
C ALA A 122 3.53 7.49 -4.25
N LYS A 123 4.48 7.71 -5.16
CA LYS A 123 5.90 7.55 -4.86
C LYS A 123 6.31 8.49 -3.73
N GLY A 124 7.08 7.97 -2.79
CA GLY A 124 7.53 8.69 -1.59
C GLY A 124 6.82 8.21 -0.32
N VAL A 125 5.69 7.50 -0.42
CA VAL A 125 5.12 6.77 0.71
C VAL A 125 6.04 5.63 1.08
N ALA A 126 6.58 5.66 2.30
CA ALA A 126 7.44 4.62 2.83
C ALA A 126 6.61 3.44 3.33
N LEU A 127 7.02 2.23 2.94
CA LEU A 127 6.37 0.97 3.31
C LEU A 127 7.25 0.21 4.30
N GLY A 128 6.74 -0.08 5.47
CA GLY A 128 7.43 -0.82 6.52
C GLY A 128 6.56 -1.89 7.17
N ILE A 129 7.17 -2.68 8.05
CA ILE A 129 6.47 -3.64 8.92
C ILE A 129 6.31 -3.00 10.29
N ALA A 130 5.07 -2.73 10.71
CA ALA A 130 4.80 -2.20 12.04
C ALA A 130 4.85 -3.28 13.11
N PHE A 131 4.28 -4.43 12.80
CA PHE A 131 4.18 -5.54 13.75
C PHE A 131 4.07 -6.87 13.00
N GLN A 132 4.81 -7.86 13.49
CA GLN A 132 4.73 -9.24 13.00
C GLN A 132 4.61 -10.20 14.18
N LYS A 133 3.55 -11.00 14.21
CA LYS A 133 3.41 -12.09 15.18
C LYS A 133 3.47 -13.42 14.45
N LYS A 134 4.53 -14.19 14.67
CA LYS A 134 4.61 -15.59 14.25
C LYS A 134 3.73 -16.40 15.21
N LEU A 135 2.60 -16.87 14.73
CA LEU A 135 1.82 -17.89 15.44
C LEU A 135 2.56 -19.21 15.25
N GLY A 136 2.87 -19.90 16.36
CA GLY A 136 3.64 -21.15 16.33
C GLY A 136 3.09 -22.13 15.31
N VAL A 137 3.99 -22.77 14.60
CA VAL A 137 3.75 -23.79 13.58
C VAL A 137 3.07 -24.98 14.25
N GLY A 138 1.77 -25.03 14.29
CA GLY A 138 1.14 -26.19 14.93
C GLY A 138 -0.36 -26.37 14.81
N LEU A 139 -1.18 -25.35 14.72
CA LEU A 139 -2.64 -25.54 14.76
C LEU A 139 -3.46 -24.84 13.68
N PHE A 140 -2.97 -23.77 13.04
CA PHE A 140 -3.72 -23.08 11.99
C PHE A 140 -2.75 -22.48 10.97
N GLY A 141 -2.44 -23.19 9.89
CA GLY A 141 -1.73 -22.74 8.69
C GLY A 141 -0.74 -21.58 8.90
N GLY A 142 0.54 -21.83 8.95
CA GLY A 142 1.68 -21.04 9.38
C GLY A 142 1.89 -19.61 8.86
N GLU A 143 0.86 -18.89 8.40
CA GLU A 143 0.96 -17.48 8.04
C GLU A 143 0.74 -16.61 9.27
N GLY A 144 1.81 -15.98 9.75
CA GLY A 144 1.77 -15.02 10.84
C GLY A 144 0.94 -13.78 10.47
N PHE A 145 0.43 -13.10 11.49
CA PHE A 145 -0.25 -11.81 11.32
C PHE A 145 0.79 -10.70 11.11
N ILE A 146 0.73 -10.03 9.96
CA ILE A 146 1.66 -8.95 9.61
C ILE A 146 0.87 -7.66 9.43
N MET A 147 1.29 -6.62 10.14
CA MET A 147 0.81 -5.27 9.95
C MET A 147 1.85 -4.45 9.18
N GLN A 148 1.44 -3.85 8.09
CA GLN A 148 2.24 -2.90 7.33
C GLN A 148 2.05 -1.49 7.90
N LYS A 149 3.10 -0.71 7.84
CA LYS A 149 3.12 0.71 8.16
C LYS A 149 3.36 1.49 6.88
N LEU A 150 2.46 2.42 6.58
CA LEU A 150 2.59 3.39 5.50
C LEU A 150 2.93 4.74 6.12
N GLU A 151 4.01 5.36 5.71
CA GLU A 151 4.46 6.65 6.25
C GLU A 151 4.69 7.66 5.15
N GLY A 152 4.24 8.88 5.39
CA GLY A 152 4.42 9.99 4.49
C GLY A 152 3.26 10.98 4.51
N ASP A 153 3.17 11.83 3.49
CA ASP A 153 2.13 12.83 3.31
C ASP A 153 1.30 12.64 2.01
N GLY A 154 1.62 11.60 1.23
CA GLY A 154 0.98 11.31 -0.04
C GLY A 154 -0.32 10.51 0.06
N MET A 155 -0.89 10.23 -1.12
CA MET A 155 -2.07 9.38 -1.25
C MET A 155 -1.67 7.90 -1.24
N ALA A 156 -2.38 7.10 -0.45
CA ALA A 156 -2.29 5.65 -0.45
C ALA A 156 -3.68 5.04 -0.68
N PHE A 157 -3.72 3.88 -1.32
CA PHE A 157 -4.96 3.16 -1.59
C PHE A 157 -4.89 1.81 -0.89
N VAL A 158 -5.89 1.55 -0.05
CA VAL A 158 -6.02 0.28 0.66
C VAL A 158 -7.30 -0.42 0.25
N HIS A 159 -7.26 -1.74 0.20
CA HIS A 159 -8.40 -2.57 -0.13
C HIS A 159 -9.00 -3.20 1.14
N ALA A 160 -10.29 -3.02 1.33
CA ALA A 160 -11.08 -3.68 2.37
C ALA A 160 -12.06 -4.65 1.73
N GLY A 161 -11.88 -5.95 1.99
CA GLY A 161 -12.76 -7.00 1.47
C GLY A 161 -14.14 -7.00 2.13
N GLY A 162 -15.17 -7.35 1.37
CA GLY A 162 -16.55 -7.43 1.84
C GLY A 162 -17.23 -6.08 2.03
N THR A 163 -18.10 -5.99 3.01
CA THR A 163 -18.87 -4.77 3.31
C THR A 163 -18.09 -3.85 4.24
N LEU A 164 -18.00 -2.59 3.85
CA LEU A 164 -17.37 -1.54 4.65
C LEU A 164 -18.37 -0.94 5.64
N MET A 165 -17.99 -0.88 6.91
CA MET A 165 -18.72 -0.16 7.95
C MET A 165 -17.82 0.94 8.52
N GLU A 166 -18.27 2.19 8.43
CA GLU A 166 -17.60 3.33 9.05
C GLU A 166 -18.33 3.74 10.32
N ARG A 167 -17.58 3.97 11.39
CA ARG A 167 -18.12 4.44 12.67
C ARG A 167 -17.18 5.45 13.32
N THR A 168 -17.75 6.57 13.74
CA THR A 168 -17.06 7.57 14.56
C THR A 168 -17.37 7.32 16.02
N LEU A 169 -16.33 7.19 16.85
CA LEU A 169 -16.48 7.04 18.29
C LEU A 169 -16.40 8.40 18.99
N ALA A 170 -17.31 8.66 19.93
CA ALA A 170 -17.27 9.83 20.78
C ALA A 170 -16.10 9.74 21.79
N PRO A 171 -15.62 10.87 22.35
CA PRO A 171 -14.61 10.84 23.40
C PRO A 171 -15.03 9.94 24.57
N GLY A 172 -14.18 8.97 24.92
CA GLY A 172 -14.46 7.98 25.96
C GLY A 172 -15.31 6.78 25.52
N GLU A 173 -15.86 6.78 24.29
CA GLU A 173 -16.54 5.62 23.73
C GLU A 173 -15.52 4.56 23.31
N SER A 174 -15.79 3.30 23.61
CA SER A 174 -14.97 2.18 23.16
C SER A 174 -15.80 1.16 22.40
N LEU A 175 -15.25 0.64 21.31
CA LEU A 175 -15.84 -0.42 20.52
C LEU A 175 -14.94 -1.66 20.60
N ARG A 176 -15.51 -2.79 20.94
CA ARG A 176 -14.80 -4.07 20.86
C ARG A 176 -15.13 -4.72 19.51
N VAL A 177 -14.10 -5.01 18.75
CA VAL A 177 -14.21 -5.66 17.45
C VAL A 177 -13.48 -6.98 17.53
N ASP A 178 -14.17 -8.08 17.22
CA ASP A 178 -13.53 -9.37 17.05
C ASP A 178 -12.97 -9.48 15.61
N LYS A 179 -11.99 -10.35 15.44
CA LYS A 179 -11.35 -10.63 14.18
C LYS A 179 -12.32 -11.33 13.22
N ILE A 180 -13.20 -10.58 12.60
CA ILE A 180 -13.98 -11.04 11.47
C ILE A 180 -13.64 -10.14 10.28
N GLY A 181 -12.78 -10.63 9.38
CA GLY A 181 -12.38 -9.88 8.21
C GLY A 181 -11.13 -9.01 8.43
N ARG A 182 -10.72 -8.30 7.40
CA ARG A 182 -9.58 -7.39 7.40
C ARG A 182 -10.04 -6.02 7.88
N ALA A 183 -9.55 -5.60 9.03
CA ALA A 183 -9.83 -4.28 9.56
C ALA A 183 -8.66 -3.34 9.27
N SER A 184 -8.96 -2.18 8.72
CA SER A 184 -8.08 -1.02 8.73
C SER A 184 -8.55 -0.13 9.87
N CYS A 185 -7.72 0.10 10.87
CA CYS A 185 -8.03 1.00 11.99
C CYS A 185 -7.32 2.33 11.77
N ARG A 186 -8.11 3.41 11.82
CA ARG A 186 -7.60 4.77 11.89
C ARG A 186 -7.74 5.24 13.33
N GLU A 187 -6.63 5.47 14.02
CA GLU A 187 -6.61 6.14 15.31
C GLU A 187 -6.29 7.63 15.08
N ARG A 188 -7.19 8.51 15.52
CA ARG A 188 -6.87 9.91 15.77
C ARG A 188 -6.69 10.06 17.26
N VAL A 189 -5.48 10.38 17.67
CA VAL A 189 -5.20 10.91 19.00
C VAL A 189 -5.46 12.41 18.99
#